data_888375598911b4962d4e1d96b8e09954
#
_entry.id   888375598911b4962d4e1d96b8e09954
#
_cell.length_a   1.000
_cell.length_b   1.000
_cell.length_c   1.000
_cell.angle_alpha   90.00
_cell.angle_beta   90.00
_cell.angle_gamma   90.00
#
_symmetry.space_group_name_H-M   'P 1'
#
loop_
_entity.id
_entity.type
_entity.pdbx_description
1 polymer ?
#
loop_
_entity_poly.entity_id
_entity_poly.type
_entity_poly.pdbx_seq_one_letter_code
_entity_poly.pdbx_strand_id
1 'polypeptide(L)'
;GHVHRYVALVRRAIDADPTNEALQQRLIEGLRQTERDTDADQQVELAARLNSAARDEMMADYYDRIQRASRALETGLVQFKEELMRGEDNNRAIVCDRRVFRSLFCLQRRGMERTGGHALLGILTLTELDPASEKREAALNGLVKIMLLNLRRGDVITRLDESTIAMFLPNADESAANIIIDRLKRSFYLQFPSTGRTLSCAISAISVEKTKPEQR
;
A
#
# COMPACT_ATOMS: atom_id res chain seq x y z
N GLY A 1 -37.75 -3.86 -10.53
CA GLY A 1 -38.45 -3.90 -11.68
C GLY A 1 -39.00 -5.23 -12.19
N HIS A 2 -38.96 -5.43 -13.49
CA HIS A 2 -39.55 -6.58 -14.17
C HIS A 2 -38.92 -7.92 -13.81
N VAL A 3 -37.61 -7.97 -13.64
CA VAL A 3 -36.86 -9.21 -13.32
C VAL A 3 -37.22 -9.74 -11.92
N HIS A 4 -37.43 -8.89 -10.94
CA HIS A 4 -37.86 -9.33 -9.61
C HIS A 4 -39.24 -9.96 -9.59
N ARG A 5 -40.16 -9.42 -10.38
CA ARG A 5 -41.52 -10.04 -10.58
C ARG A 5 -41.43 -11.36 -11.28
N TYR A 6 -40.57 -11.48 -12.29
CA TYR A 6 -40.33 -12.70 -13.01
C TYR A 6 -39.79 -13.81 -12.10
N VAL A 7 -38.76 -13.53 -11.31
CA VAL A 7 -38.19 -14.47 -10.33
C VAL A 7 -39.26 -14.95 -9.33
N ALA A 8 -40.11 -14.05 -8.85
CA ALA A 8 -41.19 -14.43 -7.92
C ALA A 8 -42.25 -15.36 -8.56
N LEU A 9 -42.57 -15.14 -9.84
CA LEU A 9 -43.51 -16.02 -10.60
C LEU A 9 -42.89 -17.39 -10.83
N VAL A 10 -41.63 -17.45 -11.23
CA VAL A 10 -40.94 -18.74 -11.47
C VAL A 10 -40.81 -19.53 -10.18
N ARG A 11 -40.54 -18.89 -9.03
CA ARG A 11 -40.53 -19.56 -7.71
C ARG A 11 -41.87 -20.23 -7.42
N ARG A 12 -42.98 -19.52 -7.58
CA ARG A 12 -44.32 -20.10 -7.38
C ARG A 12 -44.61 -21.32 -8.32
N ALA A 13 -44.10 -21.27 -9.55
CA ALA A 13 -44.25 -22.39 -10.48
C ALA A 13 -43.39 -23.59 -10.03
N ILE A 14 -42.23 -23.38 -9.47
CA ILE A 14 -41.37 -24.44 -8.90
C ILE A 14 -42.01 -25.04 -7.67
N ASP A 15 -42.67 -24.24 -6.81
CA ASP A 15 -43.39 -24.77 -5.64
C ASP A 15 -44.51 -25.77 -6.06
N ALA A 16 -45.10 -25.60 -7.25
CA ALA A 16 -46.11 -26.52 -7.79
C ALA A 16 -45.50 -27.76 -8.48
N ASP A 17 -44.30 -27.64 -9.06
CA ASP A 17 -43.59 -28.74 -9.73
C ASP A 17 -42.07 -28.60 -9.47
N PRO A 18 -41.59 -29.08 -8.31
CA PRO A 18 -40.19 -28.91 -7.88
C PRO A 18 -39.16 -29.63 -8.75
N THR A 19 -39.61 -30.63 -9.55
CA THR A 19 -38.74 -31.45 -10.41
C THR A 19 -38.59 -30.91 -11.81
N ASN A 20 -39.27 -29.83 -12.15
CA ASN A 20 -39.28 -29.24 -13.50
C ASN A 20 -37.93 -28.48 -13.75
N GLU A 21 -37.04 -29.13 -14.48
CA GLU A 21 -35.72 -28.65 -14.83
C GLU A 21 -35.73 -27.27 -15.53
N ALA A 22 -36.67 -27.09 -16.46
CA ALA A 22 -36.81 -25.85 -17.22
C ALA A 22 -37.19 -24.67 -16.32
N LEU A 23 -38.01 -24.89 -15.30
CA LEU A 23 -38.35 -23.85 -14.31
C LEU A 23 -37.16 -23.56 -13.37
N GLN A 24 -36.44 -24.59 -12.94
CA GLN A 24 -35.25 -24.45 -12.09
C GLN A 24 -34.15 -23.65 -12.81
N GLN A 25 -33.85 -23.95 -14.08
CA GLN A 25 -32.88 -23.18 -14.88
C GLN A 25 -33.32 -21.73 -15.05
N ARG A 26 -34.59 -21.45 -15.33
CA ARG A 26 -35.11 -20.07 -15.44
C ARG A 26 -35.02 -19.30 -14.14
N LEU A 27 -35.18 -19.96 -12.99
CA LEU A 27 -34.99 -19.32 -11.70
C LEU A 27 -33.52 -18.95 -11.46
N ILE A 28 -32.60 -19.86 -11.71
CA ILE A 28 -31.15 -19.63 -11.56
C ILE A 28 -30.70 -18.48 -12.45
N GLU A 29 -31.12 -18.47 -13.71
CA GLU A 29 -30.79 -17.41 -14.67
C GLU A 29 -31.36 -16.04 -14.23
N GLY A 30 -32.62 -16.01 -13.78
CA GLY A 30 -33.23 -14.79 -13.25
C GLY A 30 -32.55 -14.26 -11.97
N LEU A 31 -32.09 -15.14 -11.10
CA LEU A 31 -31.33 -14.77 -9.90
C LEU A 31 -29.95 -14.18 -10.26
N ARG A 32 -29.26 -14.79 -11.23
CA ARG A 32 -27.96 -14.25 -11.73
C ARG A 32 -28.13 -12.88 -12.36
N GLN A 33 -29.20 -12.63 -13.12
CA GLN A 33 -29.49 -11.31 -13.71
C GLN A 33 -29.81 -10.23 -12.68
N THR A 34 -30.12 -10.59 -11.44
CA THR A 34 -30.38 -9.67 -10.34
C THR A 34 -29.20 -9.52 -9.36
N GLU A 35 -28.00 -9.98 -9.74
CA GLU A 35 -26.79 -9.98 -8.90
C GLU A 35 -26.95 -10.75 -7.57
N ARG A 36 -27.87 -11.74 -7.54
CA ARG A 36 -28.13 -12.59 -6.38
C ARG A 36 -27.44 -13.95 -6.55
N ASP A 37 -26.13 -13.91 -6.74
CA ASP A 37 -25.33 -15.10 -7.04
C ASP A 37 -25.38 -16.16 -5.94
N THR A 38 -25.36 -15.76 -4.67
CA THR A 38 -25.53 -16.70 -3.54
C THR A 38 -26.86 -17.44 -3.55
N ASP A 39 -27.95 -16.76 -3.89
CA ASP A 39 -29.26 -17.38 -3.99
C ASP A 39 -29.36 -18.30 -5.23
N ALA A 40 -28.70 -17.92 -6.33
CA ALA A 40 -28.60 -18.74 -7.52
C ALA A 40 -27.83 -20.04 -7.23
N ASP A 41 -26.72 -19.95 -6.52
CA ASP A 41 -25.90 -21.12 -6.14
C ASP A 41 -26.64 -22.06 -5.18
N GLN A 42 -27.42 -21.52 -4.22
CA GLN A 42 -28.31 -22.33 -3.40
C GLN A 42 -29.39 -23.07 -4.20
N GLN A 43 -29.93 -22.43 -5.25
CA GLN A 43 -30.91 -23.09 -6.15
C GLN A 43 -30.25 -24.15 -7.01
N VAL A 44 -29.01 -23.98 -7.46
CA VAL A 44 -28.25 -25.04 -8.15
C VAL A 44 -28.08 -26.24 -7.24
N GLU A 45 -27.75 -26.06 -5.99
CA GLU A 45 -27.59 -27.15 -5.02
C GLU A 45 -28.91 -27.88 -4.76
N LEU A 46 -30.02 -27.14 -4.64
CA LEU A 46 -31.35 -27.69 -4.44
C LEU A 46 -31.79 -28.48 -5.67
N ALA A 47 -31.65 -27.93 -6.87
CA ALA A 47 -31.94 -28.57 -8.13
C ALA A 47 -31.12 -29.85 -8.32
N ALA A 48 -29.84 -29.84 -7.96
CA ALA A 48 -28.97 -31.00 -8.00
C ALA A 48 -29.42 -32.13 -7.07
N ARG A 49 -30.10 -31.80 -5.95
CA ARG A 49 -30.68 -32.81 -5.04
C ARG A 49 -31.98 -33.44 -5.61
N LEU A 50 -32.73 -32.67 -6.40
CA LEU A 50 -34.02 -33.09 -6.92
C LEU A 50 -33.92 -33.87 -8.26
N ASN A 51 -32.95 -33.53 -9.10
CA ASN A 51 -32.81 -34.09 -10.45
C ASN A 51 -31.40 -34.69 -10.67
N SER A 52 -31.30 -35.99 -10.77
CA SER A 52 -30.04 -36.69 -10.97
C SER A 52 -29.37 -36.47 -12.33
N ALA A 53 -30.16 -36.21 -13.39
CA ALA A 53 -29.65 -36.02 -14.76
C ALA A 53 -29.13 -34.58 -15.02
N ALA A 54 -29.80 -33.54 -14.49
CA ALA A 54 -29.36 -32.15 -14.57
C ALA A 54 -28.24 -31.82 -13.60
N ARG A 55 -28.00 -32.71 -12.62
CA ARG A 55 -27.03 -32.54 -11.53
C ARG A 55 -25.62 -32.34 -12.03
N ASP A 56 -25.17 -33.17 -12.94
CA ASP A 56 -23.77 -33.20 -13.36
C ASP A 56 -23.39 -31.93 -14.15
N GLU A 57 -24.28 -31.44 -15.01
CA GLU A 57 -24.07 -30.24 -15.81
C GLU A 57 -24.08 -28.96 -14.92
N MET A 58 -25.06 -28.84 -14.04
CA MET A 58 -25.17 -27.71 -13.11
C MET A 58 -24.03 -27.66 -12.12
N MET A 59 -23.59 -28.79 -11.59
CA MET A 59 -22.47 -28.89 -10.68
C MET A 59 -21.14 -28.59 -11.39
N ALA A 60 -21.00 -29.04 -12.65
CA ALA A 60 -19.81 -28.71 -13.46
C ALA A 60 -19.69 -27.20 -13.69
N ASP A 61 -20.76 -26.50 -14.03
CA ASP A 61 -20.76 -25.02 -14.19
C ASP A 61 -20.43 -24.31 -12.87
N TYR A 62 -20.98 -24.78 -11.74
CA TYR A 62 -20.70 -24.26 -10.42
C TYR A 62 -19.23 -24.39 -10.05
N TYR A 63 -18.64 -25.58 -10.21
CA TYR A 63 -17.24 -25.81 -9.93
C TYR A 63 -16.31 -25.01 -10.87
N ASP A 64 -16.66 -24.91 -12.14
CA ASP A 64 -15.88 -24.15 -13.11
C ASP A 64 -15.89 -22.64 -12.79
N ARG A 65 -17.02 -22.10 -12.31
CA ARG A 65 -17.10 -20.71 -11.82
C ARG A 65 -16.21 -20.47 -10.59
N ILE A 66 -16.24 -21.38 -9.60
CA ILE A 66 -15.36 -21.28 -8.43
C ILE A 66 -13.89 -21.34 -8.84
N GLN A 67 -13.54 -22.28 -9.72
CA GLN A 67 -12.15 -22.39 -10.19
C GLN A 67 -11.71 -21.16 -10.98
N ARG A 68 -12.56 -20.60 -11.82
CA ARG A 68 -12.26 -19.34 -12.54
C ARG A 68 -12.05 -18.18 -11.58
N ALA A 69 -12.91 -18.03 -10.58
CA ALA A 69 -12.77 -16.99 -9.56
C ALA A 69 -11.47 -17.14 -8.74
N SER A 70 -11.14 -18.38 -8.33
CA SER A 70 -9.91 -18.68 -7.62
C SER A 70 -8.67 -18.35 -8.45
N ARG A 71 -8.63 -18.77 -9.71
CA ARG A 71 -7.51 -18.44 -10.62
C ARG A 71 -7.38 -16.94 -10.88
N ALA A 72 -8.50 -16.21 -10.99
CA ALA A 72 -8.47 -14.76 -11.15
C ALA A 72 -7.88 -14.06 -9.92
N LEU A 73 -8.22 -14.52 -8.71
CA LEU A 73 -7.64 -14.01 -7.46
C LEU A 73 -6.14 -14.30 -7.36
N GLU A 74 -5.72 -15.54 -7.69
CA GLU A 74 -4.30 -15.91 -7.69
C GLU A 74 -3.51 -15.08 -8.70
N THR A 75 -4.03 -14.91 -9.91
CA THR A 75 -3.40 -14.08 -10.96
C THR A 75 -3.30 -12.63 -10.51
N GLY A 76 -4.37 -12.07 -9.94
CA GLY A 76 -4.38 -10.70 -9.41
C GLY A 76 -3.37 -10.50 -8.30
N LEU A 77 -3.24 -11.47 -7.38
CA LEU A 77 -2.24 -11.43 -6.31
C LEU A 77 -0.81 -11.46 -6.86
N VAL A 78 -0.54 -12.33 -7.83
CA VAL A 78 0.79 -12.42 -8.47
C VAL A 78 1.12 -11.12 -9.17
N GLN A 79 0.21 -10.56 -9.96
CA GLN A 79 0.42 -9.28 -10.66
C GLN A 79 0.67 -8.14 -9.68
N PHE A 80 -0.15 -8.02 -8.63
CA PHE A 80 0.03 -6.99 -7.61
C PHE A 80 1.36 -7.12 -6.86
N LYS A 81 1.75 -8.37 -6.53
CA LYS A 81 3.07 -8.63 -5.94
C LYS A 81 4.20 -8.19 -6.86
N GLU A 82 4.11 -8.50 -8.16
CA GLU A 82 5.11 -8.08 -9.14
C GLU A 82 5.17 -6.55 -9.28
N GLU A 83 4.03 -5.86 -9.29
CA GLU A 83 3.99 -4.39 -9.27
C GLU A 83 4.70 -3.80 -8.04
N LEU A 84 4.42 -4.35 -6.85
CA LEU A 84 5.09 -3.93 -5.63
C LEU A 84 6.59 -4.19 -5.64
N MET A 85 7.02 -5.29 -6.27
CA MET A 85 8.43 -5.67 -6.36
C MET A 85 9.19 -4.97 -7.50
N ARG A 86 8.48 -4.47 -8.51
CA ARG A 86 9.03 -3.64 -9.60
C ARG A 86 9.38 -2.22 -9.17
N GLY A 87 9.19 -1.88 -7.90
CA GLY A 87 9.63 -0.60 -7.36
C GLY A 87 11.04 -0.31 -7.87
N GLU A 88 11.26 0.90 -8.35
CA GLU A 88 12.50 1.36 -8.95
C GLU A 88 13.70 0.77 -8.22
N ASP A 89 14.58 0.11 -8.95
CA ASP A 89 15.82 -0.52 -8.46
C ASP A 89 16.86 0.56 -8.06
N ASN A 90 16.35 1.64 -7.49
CA ASN A 90 17.11 2.74 -6.94
C ASN A 90 17.54 2.36 -5.52
N ASN A 91 18.78 1.94 -5.39
CA ASN A 91 19.45 1.73 -4.09
C ASN A 91 19.65 3.05 -3.33
N ARG A 92 18.66 3.92 -3.35
CA ARG A 92 18.67 5.31 -2.85
C ARG A 92 17.57 5.52 -1.81
N ALA A 93 17.68 6.61 -1.06
CA ALA A 93 16.64 7.06 -0.15
C ALA A 93 15.32 7.38 -0.88
N ILE A 94 14.23 7.29 -0.17
CA ILE A 94 12.89 7.61 -0.68
C ILE A 94 12.63 9.11 -0.51
N VAL A 95 12.33 9.78 -1.62
CA VAL A 95 11.80 11.16 -1.59
C VAL A 95 10.28 11.09 -1.64
N CYS A 96 9.61 11.69 -0.69
CA CYS A 96 8.16 11.68 -0.65
C CYS A 96 7.60 13.00 -0.12
N ASP A 97 6.30 13.20 -0.30
CA ASP A 97 5.58 14.31 0.30
C ASP A 97 5.46 14.16 1.83
N ARG A 98 5.09 15.25 2.51
CA ARG A 98 4.97 15.31 3.97
C ARG A 98 3.95 14.33 4.55
N ARG A 99 2.90 13.99 3.79
CA ARG A 99 1.85 13.05 4.20
C ARG A 99 2.38 11.62 4.21
N VAL A 100 3.03 11.23 3.12
CA VAL A 100 3.66 9.90 2.98
C VAL A 100 4.78 9.75 4.01
N PHE A 101 5.64 10.79 4.19
CA PHE A 101 6.68 10.80 5.22
C PHE A 101 6.12 10.51 6.62
N ARG A 102 5.04 11.21 7.00
CA ARG A 102 4.36 10.98 8.28
C ARG A 102 3.83 9.55 8.41
N SER A 103 3.25 9.00 7.35
CA SER A 103 2.72 7.63 7.36
C SER A 103 3.83 6.60 7.52
N LEU A 104 4.94 6.75 6.80
CA LEU A 104 6.12 5.88 6.91
C LEU A 104 6.75 5.97 8.30
N PHE A 105 6.90 7.19 8.84
CA PHE A 105 7.37 7.40 10.19
C PHE A 105 6.50 6.70 11.24
N CYS A 106 5.16 6.87 11.17
CA CYS A 106 4.22 6.22 12.09
C CYS A 106 4.28 4.69 11.98
N LEU A 107 4.40 4.16 10.77
CA LEU A 107 4.52 2.72 10.54
C LEU A 107 5.80 2.15 11.17
N GLN A 108 6.94 2.81 10.93
CA GLN A 108 8.23 2.41 11.49
C GLN A 108 8.23 2.51 13.02
N ARG A 109 7.70 3.59 13.59
CA ARG A 109 7.58 3.75 15.04
C ARG A 109 6.79 2.59 15.66
N ARG A 110 5.63 2.23 15.11
CA ARG A 110 4.84 1.07 15.57
C ARG A 110 5.60 -0.25 15.41
N GLY A 111 6.41 -0.39 14.37
CA GLY A 111 7.32 -1.52 14.22
C GLY A 111 8.32 -1.61 15.37
N MET A 112 8.97 -0.49 15.70
CA MET A 112 9.93 -0.39 16.79
C MET A 112 9.31 -0.67 18.17
N GLU A 113 8.05 -0.23 18.42
CA GLU A 113 7.30 -0.53 19.64
C GLU A 113 7.15 -2.05 19.88
N ARG A 114 7.05 -2.84 18.83
CA ARG A 114 6.89 -4.31 18.90
C ARG A 114 8.23 -5.05 19.00
N THR A 115 9.23 -4.60 18.27
CA THR A 115 10.50 -5.33 18.13
C THR A 115 11.60 -4.79 19.02
N GLY A 116 11.45 -3.59 19.57
CA GLY A 116 12.52 -2.73 20.05
C GLY A 116 13.28 -2.14 18.86
N GLY A 117 13.96 -1.05 19.06
CA GLY A 117 14.75 -0.45 18.02
C GLY A 117 14.95 1.03 18.24
N HIS A 118 15.71 1.62 17.34
CA HIS A 118 16.03 3.04 17.34
C HIS A 118 15.97 3.58 15.91
N ALA A 119 15.73 4.85 15.80
CA ALA A 119 15.77 5.58 14.56
C ALA A 119 16.15 7.03 14.84
N LEU A 120 16.49 7.75 13.81
CA LEU A 120 16.79 9.17 13.91
C LEU A 120 15.89 9.99 13.00
N LEU A 121 15.43 11.09 13.53
CA LEU A 121 14.79 12.16 12.78
C LEU A 121 15.77 13.32 12.69
N GLY A 122 16.13 13.73 11.48
CA GLY A 122 16.98 14.87 11.21
C GLY A 122 16.25 15.98 10.49
N ILE A 123 16.59 17.22 10.76
CA ILE A 123 16.13 18.39 10.03
C ILE A 123 17.34 19.16 9.54
N LEU A 124 17.45 19.33 8.23
CA LEU A 124 18.49 20.15 7.59
C LEU A 124 17.86 21.46 7.14
N THR A 125 18.46 22.56 7.56
CA THR A 125 18.02 23.91 7.19
C THR A 125 19.13 24.65 6.46
N LEU A 126 18.80 25.13 5.27
CA LEU A 126 19.69 25.96 4.47
C LEU A 126 19.39 27.44 4.74
N THR A 127 20.35 28.14 5.35
CA THR A 127 20.28 29.58 5.60
C THR A 127 21.15 30.30 4.60
N GLU A 128 20.63 31.32 3.93
CA GLU A 128 21.35 32.19 3.01
C GLU A 128 21.28 33.63 3.51
N LEU A 129 22.42 34.38 3.38
CA LEU A 129 22.48 35.80 3.70
C LEU A 129 21.74 36.67 2.68
N ASP A 130 21.64 36.20 1.42
CA ASP A 130 20.91 36.89 0.36
C ASP A 130 19.67 36.04 -0.08
N PRO A 131 18.46 36.54 0.13
CA PRO A 131 17.24 35.80 -0.14
C PRO A 131 16.82 35.72 -1.63
N ALA A 132 17.69 36.03 -2.59
CA ALA A 132 17.39 35.90 -4.01
C ALA A 132 16.93 34.48 -4.37
N SER A 133 15.66 34.34 -4.67
CA SER A 133 14.90 33.08 -4.62
C SER A 133 15.42 31.94 -5.52
N GLU A 134 15.88 32.23 -6.73
CA GLU A 134 16.32 31.20 -7.70
C GLU A 134 17.56 30.43 -7.26
N LYS A 135 18.54 31.09 -6.63
CA LYS A 135 19.75 30.45 -6.15
C LYS A 135 19.49 29.54 -4.95
N ARG A 136 18.50 29.87 -4.10
CA ARG A 136 18.10 29.07 -2.95
C ARG A 136 17.44 27.77 -3.40
N GLU A 137 16.50 27.86 -4.32
CA GLU A 137 15.83 26.66 -4.82
C GLU A 137 16.79 25.71 -5.53
N ALA A 138 17.72 26.24 -6.33
CA ALA A 138 18.76 25.46 -6.96
C ALA A 138 19.66 24.76 -5.93
N ALA A 139 20.02 25.44 -4.84
CA ALA A 139 20.83 24.87 -3.76
C ALA A 139 20.06 23.81 -2.97
N LEU A 140 18.77 24.03 -2.70
CA LEU A 140 17.93 23.04 -2.01
C LEU A 140 17.71 21.78 -2.86
N ASN A 141 17.46 21.96 -4.15
CA ASN A 141 17.34 20.84 -5.10
C ASN A 141 18.69 20.08 -5.21
N GLY A 142 19.81 20.79 -5.15
CA GLY A 142 21.13 20.21 -5.08
C GLY A 142 21.34 19.41 -3.81
N LEU A 143 20.89 19.93 -2.67
CA LEU A 143 20.95 19.23 -1.38
C LEU A 143 20.14 17.93 -1.43
N VAL A 144 18.93 17.93 -2.02
CA VAL A 144 18.13 16.71 -2.21
C VAL A 144 18.91 15.68 -3.03
N LYS A 145 19.55 16.09 -4.13
CA LYS A 145 20.38 15.19 -4.95
C LYS A 145 21.56 14.62 -4.17
N ILE A 146 22.24 15.45 -3.37
CA ILE A 146 23.33 15.01 -2.50
C ILE A 146 22.81 14.00 -1.46
N MET A 147 21.65 14.25 -0.85
CA MET A 147 21.03 13.32 0.10
C MET A 147 20.73 11.98 -0.57
N LEU A 148 20.14 11.98 -1.77
CA LEU A 148 19.86 10.75 -2.52
C LEU A 148 21.12 9.94 -2.86
N LEU A 149 22.27 10.58 -3.04
CA LEU A 149 23.54 9.91 -3.33
C LEU A 149 24.22 9.37 -2.07
N ASN A 150 23.92 9.95 -0.90
CA ASN A 150 24.61 9.65 0.34
C ASN A 150 23.77 8.83 1.35
N LEU A 151 22.47 8.82 1.20
CA LEU A 151 21.55 8.05 2.04
C LEU A 151 21.29 6.69 1.43
N ARG A 152 20.99 5.72 2.30
CA ARG A 152 20.75 4.33 1.89
C ARG A 152 19.29 4.05 1.53
N ARG A 153 19.05 2.90 0.91
CA ARG A 153 17.73 2.37 0.72
C ARG A 153 17.01 2.19 2.07
N GLY A 154 15.81 2.73 2.19
CA GLY A 154 15.03 2.71 3.42
C GLY A 154 15.11 4.01 4.23
N ASP A 155 16.10 4.88 3.98
CA ASP A 155 16.07 6.24 4.49
C ASP A 155 15.00 7.03 3.72
N VAL A 156 14.34 7.95 4.42
CA VAL A 156 13.23 8.72 3.84
C VAL A 156 13.49 10.21 4.03
N ILE A 157 13.28 10.98 2.99
CA ILE A 157 13.42 12.44 3.03
C ILE A 157 12.15 13.11 2.52
N THR A 158 11.86 14.28 3.07
CA THR A 158 10.75 15.14 2.64
C THR A 158 11.14 16.60 2.75
N ARG A 159 10.69 17.40 1.80
CA ARG A 159 10.83 18.85 1.86
C ARG A 159 9.72 19.40 2.78
N LEU A 160 10.11 20.16 3.80
CA LEU A 160 9.17 20.80 4.71
C LEU A 160 8.72 22.18 4.23
N ASP A 161 9.68 22.96 3.72
CA ASP A 161 9.48 24.30 3.17
C ASP A 161 10.58 24.66 2.17
N GLU A 162 10.70 25.94 1.83
CA GLU A 162 11.67 26.46 0.86
C GLU A 162 13.13 26.41 1.29
N SER A 163 13.40 26.06 2.54
CA SER A 163 14.75 26.05 3.12
C SER A 163 15.05 24.79 3.91
N THR A 164 14.06 23.95 4.17
CA THR A 164 14.14 22.90 5.18
C THR A 164 13.75 21.53 4.59
N ILE A 165 14.62 20.54 4.87
CA ILE A 165 14.39 19.13 4.53
C ILE A 165 14.41 18.31 5.81
N ALA A 166 13.40 17.46 6.00
CA ALA A 166 13.44 16.42 7.02
C ALA A 166 13.95 15.11 6.45
N MET A 167 14.70 14.37 7.27
CA MET A 167 15.13 13.01 6.97
C MET A 167 14.79 12.08 8.13
N PHE A 168 14.41 10.85 7.79
CA PHE A 168 14.17 9.78 8.74
C PHE A 168 15.10 8.61 8.41
N LEU A 169 15.91 8.20 9.40
CA LEU A 169 16.94 7.18 9.27
C LEU A 169 16.58 5.99 10.17
N PRO A 170 15.87 4.97 9.66
CA PRO A 170 15.57 3.76 10.43
C PRO A 170 16.84 3.01 10.79
N ASN A 171 16.89 2.45 12.01
CA ASN A 171 18.04 1.66 12.50
C ASN A 171 19.39 2.40 12.42
N ALA A 172 19.37 3.72 12.61
CA ALA A 172 20.57 4.53 12.75
C ALA A 172 20.71 5.02 14.19
N ASP A 173 21.89 4.90 14.75
CA ASP A 173 22.26 5.48 16.03
C ASP A 173 22.86 6.89 15.84
N GLU A 174 23.10 7.59 16.92
CA GLU A 174 23.60 8.96 16.90
C GLU A 174 25.01 9.07 16.27
N SER A 175 25.84 8.04 16.45
CA SER A 175 27.17 7.98 15.85
C SER A 175 27.09 7.89 14.33
N ALA A 176 26.25 6.98 13.82
CA ALA A 176 26.02 6.84 12.39
C ALA A 176 25.43 8.12 11.77
N ALA A 177 24.51 8.80 12.49
CA ALA A 177 23.92 10.05 12.01
C ALA A 177 24.98 11.16 11.88
N ASN A 178 25.86 11.32 12.85
CA ASN A 178 26.90 12.32 12.77
C ASN A 178 27.81 12.10 11.55
N ILE A 179 28.19 10.86 11.27
CA ILE A 179 28.98 10.52 10.08
C ILE A 179 28.21 10.88 8.79
N ILE A 180 26.92 10.57 8.74
CA ILE A 180 26.06 10.90 7.59
C ILE A 180 25.97 12.41 7.41
N ILE A 181 25.72 13.17 8.48
CA ILE A 181 25.59 14.62 8.44
C ILE A 181 26.89 15.28 7.98
N ASP A 182 28.03 14.86 8.50
CA ASP A 182 29.34 15.39 8.11
C ASP A 182 29.63 15.13 6.63
N ARG A 183 29.27 13.95 6.14
CA ARG A 183 29.37 13.59 4.71
C ARG A 183 28.45 14.46 3.85
N LEU A 184 27.21 14.67 4.28
CA LEU A 184 26.24 15.54 3.58
C LEU A 184 26.72 16.98 3.52
N LYS A 185 27.18 17.53 4.65
CA LYS A 185 27.74 18.89 4.74
C LYS A 185 28.95 19.05 3.83
N ARG A 186 29.89 18.11 3.90
CA ARG A 186 31.10 18.13 3.06
C ARG A 186 30.73 18.11 1.57
N SER A 187 29.85 17.21 1.15
CA SER A 187 29.40 17.11 -0.23
C SER A 187 28.67 18.38 -0.68
N PHE A 188 27.88 18.96 0.21
CA PHE A 188 27.15 20.20 -0.08
C PHE A 188 28.10 21.38 -0.30
N TYR A 189 29.07 21.63 0.60
CA TYR A 189 30.01 22.75 0.48
C TYR A 189 31.02 22.58 -0.66
N LEU A 190 31.32 21.34 -1.06
CA LEU A 190 32.10 21.08 -2.27
C LEU A 190 31.33 21.47 -3.55
N GLN A 191 30.04 21.23 -3.60
CA GLN A 191 29.22 21.52 -4.77
C GLN A 191 28.76 22.99 -4.81
N PHE A 192 28.56 23.58 -3.64
CA PHE A 192 28.07 24.95 -3.48
C PHE A 192 29.02 25.80 -2.63
N PRO A 193 30.19 26.15 -3.15
CA PRO A 193 31.27 26.84 -2.35
C PRO A 193 30.97 28.33 -2.19
N SER A 194 29.81 28.75 -1.74
CA SER A 194 29.51 30.16 -1.52
C SER A 194 29.65 30.55 -0.04
N THR A 195 30.26 31.69 0.20
CA THR A 195 30.56 32.21 1.54
C THR A 195 29.32 32.71 2.31
N GLY A 196 28.15 32.75 1.66
CA GLY A 196 26.92 33.25 2.28
C GLY A 196 25.90 32.20 2.66
N ARG A 197 26.24 30.90 2.57
CA ARG A 197 25.33 29.79 2.85
C ARG A 197 25.77 28.98 4.07
N THR A 198 24.79 28.66 4.91
CA THR A 198 25.02 27.79 6.06
C THR A 198 24.00 26.64 6.02
N LEU A 199 24.53 25.42 6.09
CA LEU A 199 23.71 24.21 6.26
C LEU A 199 23.78 23.79 7.73
N SER A 200 22.70 24.03 8.45
CA SER A 200 22.52 23.55 9.83
C SER A 200 21.78 22.23 9.84
N CYS A 201 22.01 21.40 10.84
CA CYS A 201 21.32 20.14 11.04
C CYS A 201 21.01 19.97 12.54
N ALA A 202 19.75 19.64 12.82
CA ALA A 202 19.29 19.18 14.13
C ALA A 202 18.87 17.71 14.00
N ILE A 203 19.26 16.88 14.96
CA ILE A 203 18.89 15.47 15.05
C ILE A 203 18.19 15.17 16.36
N SER A 204 17.24 14.24 16.32
CA SER A 204 16.55 13.71 17.49
C SER A 204 16.50 12.19 17.39
N ALA A 205 17.02 11.54 18.43
CA ALA A 205 16.90 10.09 18.54
C ALA A 205 15.47 9.71 18.90
N ILE A 206 14.97 8.65 18.25
CA ILE A 206 13.68 8.02 18.53
C ILE A 206 13.99 6.62 19.01
N SER A 207 13.92 6.44 20.32
CA SER A 207 14.04 5.11 20.95
C SER A 207 12.69 4.72 21.51
N VAL A 208 12.31 3.48 21.28
CA VAL A 208 11.06 2.92 21.82
C VAL A 208 11.44 1.66 22.58
N GLU A 209 11.18 1.63 23.88
CA GLU A 209 11.32 0.41 24.66
C GLU A 209 10.24 -0.59 24.25
N LYS A 210 10.61 -1.87 24.21
CA LYS A 210 9.63 -2.94 23.96
C LYS A 210 8.50 -2.86 24.98
N THR A 211 7.30 -2.65 24.54
CA THR A 211 6.12 -2.82 25.39
C THR A 211 6.06 -4.33 25.77
N LYS A 212 6.29 -4.65 27.05
CA LYS A 212 6.06 -6.03 27.53
C LYS A 212 4.61 -6.38 27.21
N PRO A 213 4.34 -7.57 26.61
CA PRO A 213 2.96 -8.02 26.44
C PRO A 213 2.33 -8.11 27.82
N GLU A 214 1.28 -7.34 28.07
CA GLU A 214 0.41 -7.56 29.24
C GLU A 214 -0.08 -9.00 29.17
N GLN A 215 0.31 -9.78 30.15
CA GLN A 215 -0.25 -11.11 30.35
C GLN A 215 -1.73 -10.94 30.69
N ARG A 216 -2.57 -11.25 29.71
CA ARG A 216 -4.02 -11.48 29.92
C ARG A 216 -4.30 -12.94 30.12
#